data_435a640c067d93b23b7b6f62d1ab0f9f
#
_entry.id   435a640c067d93b23b7b6f62d1ab0f9f
#
_cell.length_a   1.000
_cell.length_b   1.000
_cell.length_c   1.000
_cell.angle_alpha   90.00
_cell.angle_beta   90.00
_cell.angle_gamma   90.00
#
_symmetry.space_group_name_H-M   'P 1'
#
loop_
_entity.id
_entity.type
_entity.pdbx_description
1 polymer ?
#
loop_
_entity_poly.entity_id
_entity_poly.type
_entity_poly.pdbx_seq_one_letter_code
_entity_poly.pdbx_strand_id
1 'polypeptide(L)'
;MKLSVLAVGKLKEAWVQEGCAEYAKRVRGKLPLDLVEVKDDAELTRKIPPRYKLWALDERGKELSSDELAQAIRRAMNGSEQGIAMIIGGADGLPRDLVARADFTWSLGRLTLPHRLARLIVLEQLYRALSILRGEPYHRP
;
A
#
# COMPACT_ATOMS: atom_id res chain seq x y z
N MET A 1 -5.55 -4.94 14.00
CA MET A 1 -5.49 -4.47 12.60
C MET A 1 -4.05 -4.50 12.12
N LYS A 2 -3.80 -5.08 10.99
CA LYS A 2 -2.47 -5.23 10.43
C LYS A 2 -2.43 -4.74 8.99
N LEU A 3 -1.34 -4.10 8.59
CA LEU A 3 -1.12 -3.70 7.20
C LEU A 3 -0.18 -4.70 6.53
N SER A 4 -0.43 -5.01 5.28
CA SER A 4 0.44 -5.84 4.46
C SER A 4 0.61 -5.14 3.11
N VAL A 5 1.84 -4.95 2.67
CA VAL A 5 2.14 -4.41 1.35
C VAL A 5 2.87 -5.50 0.57
N LEU A 6 2.24 -5.98 -0.48
CA LEU A 6 2.76 -7.06 -1.32
C LEU A 6 3.08 -6.49 -2.70
N ALA A 7 4.29 -6.71 -3.17
CA ALA A 7 4.73 -6.13 -4.44
C ALA A 7 5.46 -7.15 -5.28
N VAL A 8 5.21 -7.11 -6.59
CA VAL A 8 5.88 -7.97 -7.56
C VAL A 8 7.24 -7.37 -7.92
N GLY A 9 8.28 -8.19 -7.87
CA GLY A 9 9.63 -7.82 -8.23
C GLY A 9 10.49 -7.44 -7.03
N LYS A 10 11.78 -7.38 -7.26
CA LYS A 10 12.78 -7.11 -6.23
C LYS A 10 13.32 -5.69 -6.39
N LEU A 11 13.40 -4.96 -5.30
CA LEU A 11 14.05 -3.64 -5.30
C LEU A 11 15.56 -3.84 -5.42
N LYS A 12 16.17 -3.15 -6.39
CA LYS A 12 17.60 -3.27 -6.68
C LYS A 12 18.40 -2.03 -6.29
N GLU A 13 17.77 -0.86 -6.33
CA GLU A 13 18.46 0.40 -6.02
C GLU A 13 18.55 0.60 -4.50
N ALA A 14 19.76 0.82 -4.01
CA ALA A 14 20.01 0.98 -2.58
C ALA A 14 19.21 2.13 -1.96
N TRP A 15 19.11 3.26 -2.67
CA TRP A 15 18.41 4.43 -2.14
C TRP A 15 16.90 4.18 -1.97
N VAL A 16 16.29 3.39 -2.85
CA VAL A 16 14.87 3.02 -2.73
C VAL A 16 14.69 2.03 -1.58
N GLN A 17 15.58 1.05 -1.48
CA GLN A 17 15.56 0.08 -0.38
C GLN A 17 15.64 0.79 0.98
N GLU A 18 16.55 1.75 1.10
CA GLU A 18 16.73 2.54 2.32
C GLU A 18 15.50 3.39 2.62
N GLY A 19 14.93 4.05 1.62
CA GLY A 19 13.70 4.85 1.79
C GLY A 19 12.53 4.00 2.22
N CYS A 20 12.33 2.85 1.58
CA CYS A 20 11.27 1.93 1.95
C CYS A 20 11.46 1.39 3.37
N ALA A 21 12.69 1.04 3.74
CA ALA A 21 12.99 0.55 5.08
C ALA A 21 12.72 1.62 6.14
N GLU A 22 13.06 2.88 5.84
CA GLU A 22 12.83 3.99 6.77
C GLU A 22 11.35 4.19 7.03
N TYR A 23 10.53 4.26 5.96
CA TYR A 23 9.09 4.47 6.15
C TYR A 23 8.39 3.23 6.70
N ALA A 24 8.84 2.04 6.35
CA ALA A 24 8.31 0.81 6.97
C ALA A 24 8.54 0.83 8.49
N LYS A 25 9.72 1.24 8.93
CA LYS A 25 10.04 1.38 10.35
C LYS A 25 9.09 2.37 11.03
N ARG A 26 8.84 3.52 10.40
CA ARG A 26 7.93 4.54 10.95
C ARG A 26 6.50 4.03 11.03
N VAL A 27 6.04 3.31 10.00
CA VAL A 27 4.70 2.71 10.01
C VAL A 27 4.59 1.69 11.14
N ARG A 28 5.62 0.84 11.31
CA ARG A 28 5.62 -0.19 12.36
C ARG A 28 5.58 0.37 13.77
N GLY A 29 6.00 1.61 13.95
CA GLY A 29 5.83 2.31 15.22
C GLY A 29 4.39 2.63 15.55
N LYS A 30 3.46 2.49 14.58
CA LYS A 30 2.05 2.83 14.74
C LYS A 30 1.12 1.62 14.54
N LEU A 31 1.39 0.76 13.58
CA LEU A 31 0.64 -0.45 13.28
C LEU A 31 1.58 -1.54 12.79
N PRO A 32 1.28 -2.82 13.07
CA PRO A 32 2.04 -3.92 12.47
C PRO A 32 1.99 -3.85 10.95
N LEU A 33 3.12 -4.08 10.31
CA LEU A 33 3.26 -4.03 8.86
C LEU A 33 4.12 -5.18 8.37
N ASP A 34 3.59 -5.94 7.40
CA ASP A 34 4.37 -6.90 6.63
C ASP A 34 4.70 -6.31 5.27
N LEU A 35 5.96 -6.41 4.86
CA LEU A 35 6.39 -6.12 3.50
C LEU A 35 6.72 -7.45 2.84
N VAL A 36 6.07 -7.75 1.72
CA VAL A 36 6.24 -9.01 1.02
C VAL A 36 6.61 -8.74 -0.43
N GLU A 37 7.80 -9.18 -0.84
CA GLU A 37 8.20 -9.18 -2.25
C GLU A 37 7.91 -10.55 -2.83
N VAL A 38 7.27 -10.58 -4.00
CA VAL A 38 6.95 -11.82 -4.70
C VAL A 38 7.57 -11.77 -6.09
N LYS A 39 7.82 -12.95 -6.67
CA LYS A 39 8.50 -13.04 -7.95
C LYS A 39 7.58 -12.83 -9.15
N ASP A 40 6.28 -13.14 -9.01
CA ASP A 40 5.32 -13.06 -10.10
C ASP A 40 3.89 -12.92 -9.59
N ASP A 41 2.94 -12.79 -10.52
CA ASP A 41 1.52 -12.59 -10.20
C ASP A 41 0.90 -13.81 -9.51
N ALA A 42 1.35 -15.01 -9.84
CA ALA A 42 0.84 -16.23 -9.20
C ALA A 42 1.21 -16.28 -7.73
N GLU A 43 2.46 -15.94 -7.40
CA GLU A 43 2.89 -15.84 -6.00
C GLU A 43 2.16 -14.72 -5.28
N LEU A 44 1.95 -13.58 -5.94
CA LEU A 44 1.20 -12.46 -5.36
C LEU A 44 -0.18 -12.94 -4.91
N THR A 45 -0.91 -13.61 -5.79
CA THR A 45 -2.25 -14.10 -5.50
C THR A 45 -2.24 -15.06 -4.30
N ARG A 46 -1.27 -15.97 -4.24
CA ARG A 46 -1.17 -16.93 -3.13
C ARG A 46 -0.86 -16.29 -1.79
N LYS A 47 -0.14 -15.18 -1.80
CA LYS A 47 0.34 -14.53 -0.57
C LYS A 47 -0.65 -13.53 0.02
N ILE A 48 -1.72 -13.20 -0.69
CA ILE A 48 -2.73 -12.29 -0.15
C ILE A 48 -3.39 -12.95 1.07
N PRO A 49 -3.30 -12.32 2.27
CA PRO A 49 -3.88 -12.92 3.45
C PRO A 49 -5.41 -13.00 3.35
N PRO A 50 -6.04 -14.12 3.72
CA PRO A 50 -7.49 -14.18 3.79
C PRO A 50 -8.00 -13.25 4.90
N ARG A 51 -9.24 -12.78 4.78
CA ARG A 51 -9.91 -11.91 5.75
C ARG A 51 -9.30 -10.52 5.87
N TYR A 52 -8.47 -10.12 4.89
CA TYR A 52 -7.99 -8.75 4.77
C TYR A 52 -8.79 -8.04 3.70
N LYS A 53 -9.01 -6.75 3.86
CA LYS A 53 -9.45 -5.91 2.75
C LYS A 53 -8.36 -5.89 1.70
N LEU A 54 -8.71 -6.14 0.46
CA LEU A 54 -7.75 -6.12 -0.65
C LEU A 54 -7.82 -4.76 -1.34
N TRP A 55 -6.71 -4.03 -1.30
CA TRP A 55 -6.57 -2.76 -2.01
C TRP A 55 -5.57 -2.94 -3.15
N ALA A 56 -6.00 -2.65 -4.36
CA ALA A 56 -5.14 -2.74 -5.54
C ALA A 56 -4.64 -1.36 -5.93
N LEU A 57 -3.33 -1.23 -6.14
CA LEU A 57 -2.74 -0.02 -6.70
C LEU A 57 -2.87 -0.10 -8.22
N ASP A 58 -3.62 0.82 -8.81
CA ASP A 58 -3.84 0.87 -10.26
C ASP A 58 -4.13 2.31 -10.66
N GLU A 59 -3.51 2.77 -11.73
CA GLU A 59 -3.69 4.14 -12.24
C GLU A 59 -5.14 4.47 -12.60
N ARG A 60 -5.98 3.46 -12.83
CA ARG A 60 -7.41 3.62 -13.14
C ARG A 60 -8.28 3.68 -11.88
N GLY A 61 -7.67 3.56 -10.72
CA GLY A 61 -8.39 3.60 -9.46
C GLY A 61 -8.77 5.01 -9.04
N LYS A 62 -9.29 5.10 -7.84
CA LYS A 62 -9.70 6.38 -7.27
C LYS A 62 -8.48 7.13 -6.74
N GLU A 63 -8.36 8.40 -7.09
CA GLU A 63 -7.37 9.29 -6.53
C GLU A 63 -7.85 9.76 -5.15
N LEU A 64 -6.95 9.78 -4.18
CA LEU A 64 -7.24 10.21 -2.82
C LEU A 64 -6.26 11.29 -2.39
N SER A 65 -6.76 12.28 -1.65
CA SER A 65 -5.88 13.12 -0.86
C SER A 65 -5.34 12.31 0.32
N SER A 66 -4.29 12.80 0.97
CA SER A 66 -3.76 12.12 2.17
C SER A 66 -4.80 12.06 3.29
N ASP A 67 -5.63 13.09 3.44
CA ASP A 67 -6.72 13.08 4.42
C ASP A 67 -7.78 12.04 4.07
N GLU A 68 -8.14 11.92 2.79
CA GLU A 68 -9.08 10.90 2.34
C GLU A 68 -8.54 9.49 2.54
N LEU A 69 -7.23 9.30 2.29
CA LEU A 69 -6.57 8.01 2.57
C LEU A 69 -6.65 7.67 4.05
N ALA A 70 -6.38 8.65 4.92
CA ALA A 70 -6.47 8.46 6.36
C ALA A 70 -7.88 8.01 6.76
N GLN A 71 -8.92 8.65 6.22
CA GLN A 71 -10.30 8.27 6.52
C GLN A 71 -10.66 6.89 5.98
N ALA A 72 -10.16 6.52 4.80
CA ALA A 72 -10.37 5.18 4.25
C ALA A 72 -9.74 4.10 5.14
N ILE A 73 -8.53 4.36 5.65
CA ILE A 73 -7.87 3.45 6.57
C ILE A 73 -8.66 3.36 7.89
N ARG A 74 -9.14 4.48 8.41
CA ARG A 74 -9.96 4.49 9.63
C ARG A 74 -11.21 3.62 9.46
N ARG A 75 -11.90 3.75 8.33
CA ARG A 75 -13.10 2.95 8.07
C ARG A 75 -12.77 1.45 8.03
N ALA A 76 -11.65 1.09 7.40
CA ALA A 76 -11.21 -0.30 7.37
C ALA A 76 -10.85 -0.82 8.76
N MET A 77 -10.23 0.02 9.59
CA MET A 77 -9.89 -0.35 10.97
C MET A 77 -11.14 -0.60 11.84
N ASN A 78 -12.23 0.06 11.53
CA ASN A 78 -13.49 -0.09 12.26
C ASN A 78 -14.35 -1.26 11.77
N GLY A 79 -13.90 -1.94 10.70
CA GLY A 79 -14.58 -3.11 10.17
C GLY A 79 -14.18 -4.40 10.88
N SER A 80 -14.74 -5.52 10.41
CA SER A 80 -14.47 -6.84 10.97
C SER A 80 -13.24 -7.52 10.39
N GLU A 81 -12.62 -6.95 9.37
CA GLU A 81 -11.45 -7.53 8.72
C GLU A 81 -10.21 -7.43 9.60
N GLN A 82 -9.28 -8.38 9.42
CA GLN A 82 -8.07 -8.46 10.22
C GLN A 82 -7.00 -7.46 9.79
N GLY A 83 -7.11 -6.91 8.59
CA GLY A 83 -6.15 -5.95 8.07
C GLY A 83 -6.46 -5.46 6.67
N ILE A 84 -5.53 -4.70 6.12
CA ILE A 84 -5.56 -4.24 4.73
C ILE A 84 -4.33 -4.82 4.03
N ALA A 85 -4.55 -5.51 2.91
CA ALA A 85 -3.48 -5.96 2.02
C ALA A 85 -3.46 -5.04 0.80
N MET A 86 -2.38 -4.33 0.62
CA MET A 86 -2.18 -3.46 -0.54
C MET A 86 -1.26 -4.17 -1.52
N ILE A 87 -1.72 -4.35 -2.75
CA ILE A 87 -0.95 -5.06 -3.77
C ILE A 87 -0.46 -4.11 -4.85
N ILE A 88 0.80 -4.25 -5.21
CA ILE A 88 1.49 -3.41 -6.20
C ILE A 88 2.06 -4.31 -7.27
N GLY A 89 1.70 -4.07 -8.53
CA GLY A 89 2.20 -4.84 -9.66
C GLY A 89 3.64 -4.53 -10.01
N GLY A 90 4.21 -5.37 -10.87
CA GLY A 90 5.51 -5.12 -11.47
C GLY A 90 5.40 -4.14 -12.64
N ALA A 91 6.36 -4.23 -13.58
CA ALA A 91 6.44 -3.30 -14.72
C ALA A 91 5.17 -3.30 -15.60
N ASP A 92 4.47 -4.43 -15.69
CA ASP A 92 3.27 -4.57 -16.51
C ASP A 92 1.97 -4.32 -15.73
N GLY A 93 2.06 -3.89 -14.48
CA GLY A 93 0.91 -3.66 -13.62
C GLY A 93 0.32 -4.94 -13.06
N LEU A 94 -0.83 -4.82 -12.41
CA LEU A 94 -1.56 -5.95 -11.83
C LEU A 94 -2.44 -6.64 -12.86
N PRO A 95 -2.67 -7.97 -12.72
CA PRO A 95 -3.66 -8.66 -13.55
C PRO A 95 -5.05 -8.05 -13.38
N ARG A 96 -5.80 -7.95 -14.48
CA ARG A 96 -7.13 -7.31 -14.45
C ARG A 96 -8.14 -8.07 -13.58
N ASP A 97 -8.06 -9.39 -13.54
CA ASP A 97 -8.93 -10.20 -12.68
C ASP A 97 -8.66 -9.92 -11.19
N LEU A 98 -7.40 -9.71 -10.83
CA LEU A 98 -7.03 -9.41 -9.45
C LEU A 98 -7.52 -8.01 -9.04
N VAL A 99 -7.40 -7.02 -9.94
CA VAL A 99 -7.94 -5.68 -9.71
C VAL A 99 -9.46 -5.72 -9.58
N ALA A 100 -10.13 -6.51 -10.42
CA ALA A 100 -11.58 -6.63 -10.41
C ALA A 100 -12.11 -7.20 -9.08
N ARG A 101 -11.34 -8.06 -8.41
CA ARG A 101 -11.76 -8.64 -7.14
C ARG A 101 -11.38 -7.80 -5.92
N ALA A 102 -10.61 -6.71 -6.11
CA ALA A 102 -10.20 -5.86 -5.01
C ALA A 102 -11.40 -5.15 -4.38
N ASP A 103 -11.35 -4.97 -3.07
CA ASP A 103 -12.36 -4.20 -2.35
C ASP A 103 -12.25 -2.71 -2.65
N PHE A 104 -11.05 -2.26 -2.96
CA PHE A 104 -10.78 -0.87 -3.30
C PHE A 104 -9.63 -0.78 -4.28
N THR A 105 -9.75 0.08 -5.29
CA THR A 105 -8.68 0.33 -6.26
C THR A 105 -8.21 1.77 -6.07
N TRP A 106 -6.92 1.92 -5.72
CA TRP A 106 -6.32 3.19 -5.37
C TRP A 106 -5.32 3.62 -6.42
N SER A 107 -5.48 4.86 -6.93
CA SER A 107 -4.53 5.48 -7.86
C SER A 107 -3.67 6.50 -7.11
N LEU A 108 -2.36 6.44 -7.34
CA LEU A 108 -1.42 7.43 -6.80
C LEU A 108 -1.41 8.73 -7.59
N GLY A 109 -2.25 8.84 -8.61
CA GLY A 109 -2.35 10.02 -9.45
C GLY A 109 -2.29 9.67 -10.93
N ARG A 110 -2.26 10.71 -11.76
CA ARG A 110 -2.33 10.56 -13.22
C ARG A 110 -0.97 10.43 -13.88
N LEU A 111 0.10 10.54 -13.11
CA LEU A 111 1.45 10.31 -13.62
C LEU A 111 1.74 8.81 -13.66
N THR A 112 2.50 8.39 -14.67
CA THR A 112 3.02 7.03 -14.70
C THR A 112 4.25 6.97 -13.79
N LEU A 113 4.20 6.12 -12.77
CA LEU A 113 5.29 5.97 -11.82
C LEU A 113 5.99 4.62 -12.01
N PRO A 114 7.33 4.57 -11.95
CA PRO A 114 8.01 3.29 -11.85
C PRO A 114 7.52 2.54 -10.61
N HIS A 115 7.38 1.22 -10.72
CA HIS A 115 6.86 0.43 -9.61
C HIS A 115 7.68 0.57 -8.32
N ARG A 116 9.00 0.79 -8.43
CA ARG A 116 9.85 1.00 -7.25
C ARG A 116 9.52 2.29 -6.51
N LEU A 117 9.21 3.37 -7.25
CA LEU A 117 8.78 4.62 -6.63
C LEU A 117 7.37 4.50 -6.05
N ALA A 118 6.49 3.75 -6.71
CA ALA A 118 5.16 3.50 -6.18
C ALA A 118 5.22 2.85 -4.80
N ARG A 119 6.13 1.88 -4.58
CA ARG A 119 6.30 1.26 -3.26
C ARG A 119 6.70 2.30 -2.21
N LEU A 120 7.65 3.15 -2.53
CA LEU A 120 8.12 4.17 -1.59
C LEU A 120 7.01 5.15 -1.26
N ILE A 121 6.26 5.60 -2.28
CA ILE A 121 5.15 6.53 -2.09
C ILE A 121 4.06 5.90 -1.22
N VAL A 122 3.71 4.65 -1.46
CA VAL A 122 2.71 3.94 -0.65
C VAL A 122 3.12 3.91 0.81
N LEU A 123 4.36 3.56 1.10
CA LEU A 123 4.84 3.51 2.49
C LEU A 123 4.85 4.88 3.15
N GLU A 124 5.29 5.91 2.42
CA GLU A 124 5.28 7.27 2.94
C GLU A 124 3.85 7.73 3.23
N GLN A 125 2.92 7.44 2.32
CA GLN A 125 1.53 7.83 2.49
C GLN A 125 0.84 7.04 3.62
N LEU A 126 1.19 5.79 3.83
CA LEU A 126 0.71 5.03 4.99
C LEU A 126 1.15 5.67 6.29
N TYR A 127 2.43 6.04 6.38
CA TYR A 127 2.93 6.75 7.55
C TYR A 127 2.20 8.07 7.75
N ARG A 128 2.03 8.85 6.68
CA ARG A 128 1.34 10.14 6.72
C ARG A 128 -0.10 9.98 7.19
N ALA A 129 -0.83 9.02 6.62
CA ALA A 129 -2.22 8.75 7.00
C ALA A 129 -2.35 8.37 8.48
N LEU A 130 -1.48 7.49 8.96
CA LEU A 130 -1.49 7.10 10.37
C LEU A 130 -1.14 8.27 11.29
N SER A 131 -0.24 9.15 10.85
CA SER A 131 0.08 10.37 11.59
C SER A 131 -1.12 11.30 11.67
N ILE A 132 -1.87 11.46 10.58
CA ILE A 132 -3.10 12.25 10.56
C ILE A 132 -4.10 11.68 11.57
N LEU A 133 -4.31 10.37 11.57
CA LEU A 133 -5.27 9.72 12.48
C LEU A 133 -4.90 9.88 13.94
N ARG A 134 -3.62 10.06 14.26
CA ARG A 134 -3.14 10.27 15.62
C ARG A 134 -3.00 11.75 16.00
N GLY A 135 -3.31 12.68 15.07
CA GLY A 135 -3.15 14.10 15.32
C GLY A 135 -1.70 14.55 15.45
N GLU A 136 -0.77 13.81 14.88
CA GLU A 136 0.65 14.15 14.92
C GLU A 136 1.00 15.15 13.82
N PRO A 137 2.07 15.99 14.00
CA PRO A 137 2.31 17.14 13.11
C PRO A 137 3.06 16.82 11.81
N TYR A 138 3.20 15.57 11.42
CA TYR A 138 3.95 15.20 10.21
C TYR A 138 3.31 15.76 8.94
N HIS A 139 1.97 15.66 8.81
CA HIS A 139 1.26 16.09 7.61
C HIS A 139 1.12 17.60 7.55
N ARG A 140 1.48 18.16 6.40
CA ARG A 140 1.24 19.58 6.06
C ARG A 140 0.58 19.61 4.69
N PRO A 141 -0.70 19.99 4.64
CA PRO A 141 -1.43 20.04 3.36
C PRO A 141 -0.91 21.16 2.44
#